data_2d776f33fa994f3e3e1cdfa63e1cedfd
#
_entry.id   2d776f33fa994f3e3e1cdfa63e1cedfd
#
_cell.length_a   1.000
_cell.length_b   1.000
_cell.length_c   1.000
_cell.angle_alpha   90.00
_cell.angle_beta   90.00
_cell.angle_gamma   90.00
#
_symmetry.space_group_name_H-M   'P 1'
#
loop_
_entity.id
_entity.type
_entity.pdbx_description
1 polymer ?
#
loop_
_entity_poly.entity_id
_entity_poly.type
_entity_poly.pdbx_seq_one_letter_code
_entity_poly.pdbx_strand_id
1 'polypeptide(L)'
;EPIVQREGKGRIIVELPGVQDSASAKKIIGKTANLEFRLEAKTSDSFLRKDKFQYKDQPGRSAFLEKVVVLTGDNVTNAQSGFDENGGSQVNISLDIDGGRAMQNATKDNIGRRLGVVLVEEKTKTFFDDENNVMQESFIEKSIISNATIQDVLGTSFRITGLGNSSAASELALLLRAGALAAPMKFVEEQTIGPTLGQENIAKGVN
;
A
#
# COMPACT_ATOMS: atom_id res chain seq x y z
N GLU A 1 -0.86 -12.64 10.82
CA GLU A 1 -0.64 -11.20 10.56
C GLU A 1 0.86 -10.97 10.37
N PRO A 2 1.30 -10.26 9.31
CA PRO A 2 2.71 -10.02 9.07
C PRO A 2 3.31 -9.18 10.20
N ILE A 3 4.47 -9.59 10.69
CA ILE A 3 5.22 -8.84 11.69
C ILE A 3 6.40 -8.17 10.97
N VAL A 4 6.55 -6.86 11.13
CA VAL A 4 7.66 -6.09 10.56
C VAL A 4 8.49 -5.52 11.71
N GLN A 5 9.76 -5.90 11.79
CA GLN A 5 10.69 -5.44 12.82
C GLN A 5 11.92 -4.81 12.16
N ARG A 6 12.42 -3.74 12.75
CA ARG A 6 13.67 -3.10 12.32
C ARG A 6 14.84 -3.68 13.12
N GLU A 7 15.83 -4.22 12.43
CA GLU A 7 17.06 -4.74 13.02
C GLU A 7 18.25 -3.84 12.67
N GLY A 8 18.76 -3.10 13.65
CA GLY A 8 19.89 -2.19 13.45
C GLY A 8 19.58 -1.01 12.52
N LYS A 9 20.60 -0.49 11.83
CA LYS A 9 20.48 0.72 10.99
C LYS A 9 20.09 0.46 9.53
N GLY A 10 20.00 -0.79 9.09
CA GLY A 10 19.81 -1.08 7.66
C GLY A 10 19.11 -2.39 7.35
N ARG A 11 18.61 -3.12 8.34
CA ARG A 11 17.87 -4.37 8.15
C ARG A 11 16.43 -4.24 8.61
N ILE A 12 15.55 -4.90 7.89
CA ILE A 12 14.14 -5.08 8.23
C ILE A 12 13.83 -6.56 8.14
N ILE A 13 13.28 -7.10 9.21
CA ILE A 13 12.78 -8.47 9.26
C ILE A 13 11.28 -8.41 9.02
N VAL A 14 10.81 -9.15 8.03
CA VAL A 14 9.38 -9.32 7.74
C VAL A 14 9.03 -10.78 7.95
N GLU A 15 8.23 -11.05 8.98
CA GLU A 15 7.69 -12.38 9.22
C GLU A 15 6.29 -12.47 8.61
N LEU A 16 6.05 -13.49 7.82
CA LEU A 16 4.79 -13.74 7.12
C LEU A 16 4.22 -15.09 7.56
N PRO A 17 3.56 -15.16 8.75
CA PRO A 17 2.98 -16.40 9.21
C PRO A 17 1.90 -16.91 8.27
N GLY A 18 1.97 -18.17 7.86
CA GLY A 18 0.93 -18.81 7.02
C GLY A 18 0.95 -18.45 5.54
N VAL A 19 1.97 -17.72 5.06
CA VAL A 19 2.14 -17.47 3.62
C VAL A 19 2.81 -18.70 2.99
N GLN A 20 2.05 -19.39 2.15
CA GLN A 20 2.56 -20.54 1.37
C GLN A 20 3.36 -20.13 0.13
N ASP A 21 3.22 -18.86 -0.31
CA ASP A 21 3.90 -18.32 -1.48
C ASP A 21 4.81 -17.14 -1.10
N SER A 22 6.04 -17.47 -0.75
CA SER A 22 7.08 -16.48 -0.45
C SER A 22 7.46 -15.63 -1.67
N ALA A 23 7.23 -16.13 -2.89
CA ALA A 23 7.53 -15.39 -4.12
C ALA A 23 6.56 -14.22 -4.33
N SER A 24 5.27 -14.40 -4.03
CA SER A 24 4.28 -13.30 -4.05
C SER A 24 4.58 -12.26 -2.98
N ALA A 25 4.95 -12.69 -1.78
CA ALA A 25 5.35 -11.77 -0.71
C ALA A 25 6.61 -10.96 -1.08
N LYS A 26 7.63 -11.61 -1.67
CA LYS A 26 8.83 -10.93 -2.18
C LYS A 26 8.50 -9.90 -3.26
N LYS A 27 7.58 -10.25 -4.16
CA LYS A 27 7.15 -9.37 -5.25
C LYS A 27 6.46 -8.11 -4.74
N ILE A 28 5.75 -8.21 -3.61
CA ILE A 28 5.08 -7.07 -2.96
C ILE A 28 6.10 -6.22 -2.21
N ILE A 29 6.98 -6.82 -1.43
CA ILE A 29 7.98 -6.13 -0.59
C ILE A 29 9.13 -5.53 -1.42
N GLY A 30 9.52 -6.18 -2.51
CA GLY A 30 10.62 -5.73 -3.40
C GLY A 30 10.25 -4.61 -4.36
N LYS A 31 8.96 -4.28 -4.49
CA LYS A 31 8.53 -3.12 -5.27
C LYS A 31 8.64 -1.88 -4.38
N THR A 32 9.35 -0.88 -4.86
CA THR A 32 9.25 0.50 -4.37
C THR A 32 7.85 1.02 -4.75
N ALA A 33 6.84 0.51 -4.06
CA ALA A 33 5.49 0.99 -4.23
C ALA A 33 5.29 2.18 -3.30
N ASN A 34 5.12 3.34 -3.86
CA ASN A 34 4.76 4.53 -3.11
C ASN A 34 3.25 4.73 -3.17
N LEU A 35 2.67 5.34 -2.16
CA LEU A 35 1.24 5.63 -2.10
C LEU A 35 1.01 7.14 -2.03
N GLU A 36 0.03 7.58 -2.78
CA GLU A 36 -0.41 8.98 -2.78
C GLU A 36 -1.90 9.03 -2.42
N PHE A 37 -2.25 9.92 -1.49
CA PHE A 37 -3.63 10.24 -1.17
C PHE A 37 -4.04 11.50 -1.92
N ARG A 38 -5.12 11.42 -2.71
CA ARG A 38 -5.58 12.51 -3.57
C ARG A 38 -7.10 12.64 -3.50
N LEU A 39 -7.61 13.88 -3.47
CA LEU A 39 -9.05 14.11 -3.58
C LEU A 39 -9.54 13.78 -5.00
N GLU A 40 -10.75 13.23 -5.11
CA GLU A 40 -11.42 13.11 -6.39
C GLU A 40 -11.74 14.52 -6.93
N ALA A 41 -11.37 14.76 -8.18
CA ALA A 41 -11.56 16.07 -8.81
C ALA A 41 -13.04 16.41 -8.98
N LYS A 42 -13.40 17.66 -8.80
CA LYS A 42 -14.75 18.15 -9.10
C LYS A 42 -14.98 18.20 -10.62
N THR A 43 -16.20 18.03 -11.05
CA THR A 43 -16.56 18.12 -12.48
C THR A 43 -16.17 19.49 -13.06
N SER A 44 -16.28 20.55 -12.27
CA SER A 44 -15.93 21.93 -12.63
C SER A 44 -14.42 22.19 -12.70
N ASP A 45 -13.57 21.29 -12.20
CA ASP A 45 -12.14 21.50 -12.18
C ASP A 45 -11.55 21.46 -13.59
N SER A 46 -10.66 22.41 -13.88
CA SER A 46 -9.89 22.42 -15.13
C SER A 46 -9.07 21.16 -15.30
N PHE A 47 -8.90 20.69 -16.53
CA PHE A 47 -8.01 19.57 -16.87
C PHE A 47 -6.56 19.80 -16.45
N LEU A 48 -6.15 21.05 -16.27
CA LEU A 48 -4.80 21.38 -15.76
C LEU A 48 -4.62 20.98 -14.29
N ARG A 49 -5.70 20.82 -13.53
CA ARG A 49 -5.68 20.52 -12.09
C ARG A 49 -5.99 19.08 -11.76
N LYS A 50 -6.34 18.23 -12.72
CA LYS A 50 -6.72 16.84 -12.53
C LYS A 50 -6.05 15.92 -13.53
N ASP A 51 -5.80 14.69 -13.09
CA ASP A 51 -5.30 13.60 -13.91
C ASP A 51 -6.28 12.44 -13.85
N LYS A 52 -6.34 11.66 -14.93
CA LYS A 52 -7.15 10.46 -15.04
C LYS A 52 -6.33 9.26 -14.60
N PHE A 53 -6.83 8.52 -13.62
CA PHE A 53 -6.22 7.28 -13.13
C PHE A 53 -7.15 6.09 -13.39
N GLN A 54 -6.58 4.95 -13.73
CA GLN A 54 -7.31 3.69 -13.86
C GLN A 54 -7.37 2.98 -12.50
N TYR A 55 -8.43 2.22 -12.25
CA TYR A 55 -8.47 1.31 -11.10
C TYR A 55 -7.62 0.08 -11.37
N LYS A 56 -6.82 -0.34 -10.38
CA LYS A 56 -5.93 -1.50 -10.48
C LYS A 56 -6.70 -2.80 -10.75
N ASP A 57 -7.78 -3.01 -10.00
CA ASP A 57 -8.55 -4.26 -10.01
C ASP A 57 -9.78 -4.21 -10.92
N GLN A 58 -10.02 -3.10 -11.63
CA GLN A 58 -11.16 -2.92 -12.52
C GLN A 58 -10.72 -2.29 -13.86
N PRO A 59 -10.17 -3.11 -14.77
CA PRO A 59 -9.76 -2.64 -16.09
C PRO A 59 -10.91 -1.92 -16.82
N GLY A 60 -10.61 -0.75 -17.38
CA GLY A 60 -11.60 0.08 -18.07
C GLY A 60 -12.33 1.09 -17.16
N ARG A 61 -12.33 0.94 -15.85
CA ARG A 61 -12.83 1.93 -14.92
C ARG A 61 -11.74 2.94 -14.57
N SER A 62 -12.11 4.22 -14.54
CA SER A 62 -11.19 5.31 -14.20
C SER A 62 -11.90 6.40 -13.41
N ALA A 63 -11.13 7.20 -12.68
CA ALA A 63 -11.60 8.41 -12.04
C ALA A 63 -10.60 9.55 -12.25
N PHE A 64 -11.08 10.79 -12.17
CA PHE A 64 -10.23 11.97 -12.16
C PHE A 64 -9.92 12.36 -10.72
N LEU A 65 -8.63 12.42 -10.39
CA LEU A 65 -8.16 12.89 -9.11
C LEU A 65 -7.43 14.22 -9.28
N GLU A 66 -7.41 15.01 -8.23
CA GLU A 66 -6.64 16.25 -8.20
C GLU A 66 -5.15 15.95 -8.33
N LYS A 67 -4.40 16.81 -9.03
CA LYS A 67 -2.94 16.70 -9.13
C LYS A 67 -2.24 16.89 -7.79
N VAL A 68 -2.88 17.63 -6.90
CA VAL A 68 -2.36 17.87 -5.56
C VAL A 68 -2.41 16.59 -4.74
N VAL A 69 -1.25 16.18 -4.23
CA VAL A 69 -1.12 15.08 -3.28
C VAL A 69 -1.40 15.62 -1.88
N VAL A 70 -2.35 15.02 -1.18
CA VAL A 70 -2.68 15.38 0.20
C VAL A 70 -1.57 14.92 1.14
N LEU A 71 -1.18 13.65 1.02
CA LEU A 71 -0.05 13.04 1.71
C LEU A 71 0.43 11.81 0.96
N THR A 72 1.61 11.33 1.30
CA THR A 72 2.21 10.11 0.75
C THR A 72 2.26 8.99 1.77
N GLY A 73 2.65 7.79 1.34
CA GLY A 73 2.86 6.65 2.23
C GLY A 73 3.90 6.91 3.33
N ASP A 74 4.81 7.86 3.15
CA ASP A 74 5.82 8.23 4.15
C ASP A 74 5.22 8.76 5.46
N ASN A 75 4.00 9.34 5.38
CA ASN A 75 3.28 9.81 6.55
C ASN A 75 2.53 8.69 7.31
N VAL A 76 2.49 7.47 6.76
CA VAL A 76 1.83 6.34 7.39
C VAL A 76 2.76 5.70 8.42
N THR A 77 2.37 5.71 9.68
CA THR A 77 3.13 5.06 10.77
C THR A 77 2.70 3.63 11.01
N ASN A 78 1.43 3.31 10.72
CA ASN A 78 0.90 1.95 10.84
C ASN A 78 -0.31 1.76 9.92
N ALA A 79 -0.50 0.51 9.46
CA ALA A 79 -1.69 0.10 8.72
C ALA A 79 -2.01 -1.37 9.05
N GLN A 80 -3.28 -1.65 9.40
CA GLN A 80 -3.73 -2.98 9.77
C GLN A 80 -5.03 -3.32 9.07
N SER A 81 -5.08 -4.49 8.43
CA SER A 81 -6.33 -5.03 7.91
C SER A 81 -7.20 -5.56 9.04
N GLY A 82 -8.52 -5.49 8.85
CA GLY A 82 -9.50 -5.98 9.80
C GLY A 82 -10.87 -6.07 9.17
N PHE A 83 -11.89 -6.24 10.02
CA PHE A 83 -13.29 -6.27 9.62
C PHE A 83 -14.05 -5.16 10.35
N ASP A 84 -15.02 -4.58 9.67
CA ASP A 84 -15.99 -3.68 10.28
C ASP A 84 -17.07 -4.46 11.05
N GLU A 85 -17.99 -3.76 11.70
CA GLU A 85 -19.07 -4.35 12.49
C GLU A 85 -20.03 -5.20 11.66
N ASN A 86 -20.06 -5.01 10.34
CA ASN A 86 -20.90 -5.76 9.40
C ASN A 86 -20.13 -6.89 8.70
N GLY A 87 -18.88 -7.17 9.11
CA GLY A 87 -18.00 -8.16 8.49
C GLY A 87 -17.37 -7.70 7.18
N GLY A 88 -17.49 -6.43 6.80
CA GLY A 88 -16.85 -5.84 5.65
C GLY A 88 -15.35 -5.66 5.90
N SER A 89 -14.54 -5.90 4.87
CA SER A 89 -13.09 -5.73 4.97
C SER A 89 -12.71 -4.25 5.07
N GLN A 90 -11.81 -3.92 6.00
CA GLN A 90 -11.30 -2.57 6.22
C GLN A 90 -9.79 -2.54 6.46
N VAL A 91 -9.19 -1.36 6.31
CA VAL A 91 -7.81 -1.08 6.75
C VAL A 91 -7.83 0.09 7.71
N ASN A 92 -7.31 -0.11 8.91
CA ASN A 92 -7.08 0.93 9.90
C ASN A 92 -5.71 1.55 9.64
N ILE A 93 -5.64 2.88 9.55
CA ILE A 93 -4.43 3.63 9.20
C ILE A 93 -4.11 4.59 10.32
N SER A 94 -2.83 4.64 10.69
CA SER A 94 -2.28 5.66 11.58
C SER A 94 -1.26 6.50 10.82
N LEU A 95 -1.32 7.81 11.00
CA LEU A 95 -0.41 8.79 10.40
C LEU A 95 0.47 9.42 11.47
N ASP A 96 1.58 9.99 11.03
CA ASP A 96 2.35 10.93 11.84
C ASP A 96 1.57 12.25 12.05
N ILE A 97 2.13 13.18 12.82
CA ILE A 97 1.48 14.44 13.15
C ILE A 97 1.26 15.31 11.92
N ASP A 98 2.22 15.34 11.00
CA ASP A 98 2.15 16.17 9.80
C ASP A 98 1.15 15.61 8.80
N GLY A 99 1.14 14.29 8.59
CA GLY A 99 0.13 13.58 7.81
C GLY A 99 -1.28 13.77 8.38
N GLY A 100 -1.43 13.71 9.70
CA GLY A 100 -2.71 13.95 10.37
C GLY A 100 -3.24 15.37 10.13
N ARG A 101 -2.37 16.39 10.21
CA ARG A 101 -2.72 17.77 9.87
C ARG A 101 -3.11 17.94 8.40
N ALA A 102 -2.32 17.35 7.49
CA ALA A 102 -2.60 17.40 6.06
C ALA A 102 -3.96 16.77 5.75
N MET A 103 -4.23 15.60 6.34
CA MET A 103 -5.51 14.89 6.17
C MET A 103 -6.68 15.70 6.74
N GLN A 104 -6.54 16.27 7.94
CA GLN A 104 -7.56 17.13 8.54
C GLN A 104 -7.88 18.33 7.67
N ASN A 105 -6.86 19.03 7.17
CA ASN A 105 -7.04 20.19 6.31
C ASN A 105 -7.69 19.83 4.97
N ALA A 106 -7.34 18.69 4.41
CA ALA A 106 -7.93 18.22 3.15
C ALA A 106 -9.38 17.77 3.31
N THR A 107 -9.77 17.21 4.47
CA THR A 107 -11.09 16.60 4.63
C THR A 107 -12.14 17.49 5.25
N LYS A 108 -11.76 18.49 6.07
CA LYS A 108 -12.71 19.39 6.77
C LYS A 108 -13.71 20.10 5.85
N ASP A 109 -13.27 20.50 4.67
CA ASP A 109 -14.11 21.22 3.68
C ASP A 109 -14.55 20.31 2.51
N ASN A 110 -14.33 18.99 2.64
CA ASN A 110 -14.52 18.03 1.56
C ASN A 110 -15.30 16.76 2.00
N ILE A 111 -16.09 16.86 3.08
CA ILE A 111 -17.00 15.80 3.50
C ILE A 111 -17.99 15.51 2.36
N GLY A 112 -18.25 14.23 2.09
CA GLY A 112 -19.07 13.75 0.97
C GLY A 112 -18.31 13.60 -0.36
N ARG A 113 -17.11 14.19 -0.51
CA ARG A 113 -16.22 13.91 -1.65
C ARG A 113 -15.51 12.59 -1.45
N ARG A 114 -14.85 12.13 -2.50
CA ARG A 114 -14.02 10.90 -2.41
C ARG A 114 -12.55 11.24 -2.25
N LEU A 115 -11.89 10.38 -1.48
CA LEU A 115 -10.44 10.36 -1.30
C LEU A 115 -9.90 9.09 -1.96
N GLY A 116 -9.09 9.28 -3.00
CA GLY A 116 -8.42 8.21 -3.73
C GLY A 116 -7.09 7.86 -3.09
N VAL A 117 -6.81 6.56 -2.99
CA VAL A 117 -5.49 6.01 -2.68
C VAL A 117 -4.90 5.50 -3.99
N VAL A 118 -3.81 6.12 -4.41
CA VAL A 118 -3.13 5.83 -5.68
C VAL A 118 -1.84 5.08 -5.37
N LEU A 119 -1.69 3.91 -5.95
CA LEU A 119 -0.46 3.14 -5.95
C LEU A 119 0.44 3.68 -7.06
N VAL A 120 1.68 3.99 -6.71
CA VAL A 120 2.74 4.46 -7.61
C VAL A 120 3.79 3.36 -7.69
N GLU A 121 3.86 2.69 -8.82
CA GLU A 121 4.79 1.57 -9.04
C GLU A 121 5.80 1.94 -10.13
N GLU A 122 7.09 1.69 -9.89
CA GLU A 122 8.08 1.65 -10.95
C GLU A 122 8.01 0.29 -11.65
N LYS A 123 7.76 0.30 -12.95
CA LYS A 123 7.72 -0.89 -13.81
C LYS A 123 8.82 -0.83 -14.86
N THR A 124 9.33 -1.99 -15.20
CA THR A 124 10.31 -2.14 -16.29
C THR A 124 9.65 -2.82 -17.47
N LYS A 125 9.72 -2.19 -18.62
CA LYS A 125 9.32 -2.78 -19.90
C LYS A 125 10.58 -3.24 -20.63
N THR A 126 10.57 -4.49 -21.08
CA THR A 126 11.62 -5.05 -21.92
C THR A 126 11.17 -5.01 -23.36
N PHE A 127 12.00 -4.52 -24.27
CA PHE A 127 11.77 -4.51 -25.71
C PHE A 127 13.08 -4.81 -26.44
N PHE A 128 12.99 -5.12 -27.71
CA PHE A 128 14.15 -5.34 -28.56
C PHE A 128 14.35 -4.11 -29.44
N ASP A 129 15.60 -3.68 -29.57
CA ASP A 129 15.96 -2.64 -30.53
C ASP A 129 16.05 -3.22 -31.98
N ASP A 130 16.33 -2.35 -32.96
CA ASP A 130 16.46 -2.72 -34.36
C ASP A 130 17.62 -3.69 -34.64
N GLU A 131 18.57 -3.78 -33.72
CA GLU A 131 19.72 -4.70 -33.77
C GLU A 131 19.47 -6.00 -32.97
N ASN A 132 18.22 -6.21 -32.48
CA ASN A 132 17.80 -7.34 -31.67
C ASN A 132 18.49 -7.46 -30.30
N ASN A 133 19.00 -6.32 -29.75
CA ASN A 133 19.48 -6.26 -28.37
C ASN A 133 18.32 -6.06 -27.41
N VAL A 134 18.43 -6.65 -26.23
CA VAL A 134 17.43 -6.50 -25.16
C VAL A 134 17.62 -5.13 -24.49
N MET A 135 16.62 -4.28 -24.63
CA MET A 135 16.54 -2.99 -23.98
C MET A 135 15.54 -3.01 -22.83
N GLN A 136 15.83 -2.28 -21.76
CA GLN A 136 14.94 -2.13 -20.61
C GLN A 136 14.69 -0.65 -20.34
N GLU A 137 13.43 -0.29 -20.23
CA GLU A 137 13.00 1.07 -19.88
C GLU A 137 12.12 1.01 -18.62
N SER A 138 12.50 1.80 -17.62
CA SER A 138 11.69 1.97 -16.41
C SER A 138 10.69 3.10 -16.61
N PHE A 139 9.45 2.88 -16.19
CA PHE A 139 8.39 3.89 -16.21
C PHE A 139 7.55 3.83 -14.94
N ILE A 140 6.94 4.96 -14.57
CA ILE A 140 6.06 5.05 -13.42
C ILE A 140 4.62 4.77 -13.86
N GLU A 141 4.02 3.75 -13.27
CA GLU A 141 2.60 3.47 -13.39
C GLU A 141 1.85 3.91 -12.14
N LYS A 142 0.73 4.60 -12.31
CA LYS A 142 -0.14 5.05 -11.23
C LYS A 142 -1.54 4.47 -11.39
N SER A 143 -2.04 3.77 -10.37
CA SER A 143 -3.36 3.16 -10.37
C SER A 143 -4.10 3.37 -9.07
N ILE A 144 -5.43 3.54 -9.14
CA ILE A 144 -6.29 3.68 -7.97
C ILE A 144 -6.51 2.28 -7.36
N ILE A 145 -6.19 2.13 -6.09
CA ILE A 145 -6.48 0.91 -5.31
C ILE A 145 -7.68 1.08 -4.38
N SER A 146 -8.00 2.31 -4.00
CA SER A 146 -9.21 2.64 -3.25
C SER A 146 -9.67 4.04 -3.58
N ASN A 147 -10.99 4.28 -3.59
CA ASN A 147 -11.58 5.61 -3.75
C ASN A 147 -12.85 5.68 -2.88
N ALA A 148 -12.66 6.05 -1.62
CA ALA A 148 -13.66 6.00 -0.58
C ALA A 148 -14.24 7.38 -0.28
N THR A 149 -15.53 7.43 0.07
CA THR A 149 -16.19 8.69 0.46
C THR A 149 -15.72 9.14 1.85
N ILE A 150 -15.34 10.40 1.95
CA ILE A 150 -15.01 11.07 3.21
C ILE A 150 -16.31 11.27 3.98
N GLN A 151 -16.48 10.55 5.08
CA GLN A 151 -17.69 10.60 5.91
C GLN A 151 -17.56 11.60 7.06
N ASP A 152 -16.33 11.89 7.50
CA ASP A 152 -16.02 12.78 8.60
C ASP A 152 -14.66 13.43 8.40
N VAL A 153 -14.32 14.41 9.22
CA VAL A 153 -12.98 15.02 9.25
C VAL A 153 -11.98 14.00 9.75
N LEU A 154 -11.01 13.66 8.92
CA LEU A 154 -10.00 12.67 9.21
C LEU A 154 -8.79 13.33 9.89
N GLY A 155 -8.20 12.62 10.86
CA GLY A 155 -7.01 13.05 11.60
C GLY A 155 -5.85 12.08 11.46
N THR A 156 -5.13 11.88 12.56
CA THR A 156 -3.98 10.95 12.63
C THR A 156 -4.38 9.47 12.59
N SER A 157 -5.68 9.16 12.73
CA SER A 157 -6.17 7.79 12.67
C SER A 157 -7.50 7.77 11.93
N PHE A 158 -7.64 6.89 10.95
CA PHE A 158 -8.85 6.68 10.18
C PHE A 158 -8.88 5.27 9.57
N ARG A 159 -10.01 4.91 8.98
CA ARG A 159 -10.20 3.61 8.31
C ARG A 159 -10.68 3.79 6.87
N ILE A 160 -10.21 2.89 6.02
CA ILE A 160 -10.72 2.72 4.65
C ILE A 160 -11.60 1.47 4.66
N THR A 161 -12.84 1.62 4.21
CA THR A 161 -13.83 0.54 4.09
C THR A 161 -14.19 0.30 2.62
N GLY A 162 -14.96 -0.75 2.33
CA GLY A 162 -15.42 -1.03 0.97
C GLY A 162 -14.34 -1.60 0.05
N LEU A 163 -13.38 -2.32 0.60
CA LEU A 163 -12.22 -2.89 -0.11
C LEU A 163 -12.52 -4.24 -0.79
N GLY A 164 -13.79 -4.59 -0.95
CA GLY A 164 -14.23 -5.82 -1.63
C GLY A 164 -13.99 -7.08 -0.79
N ASN A 165 -12.76 -7.52 -0.59
CA ASN A 165 -12.44 -8.74 0.16
C ASN A 165 -11.24 -8.55 1.12
N SER A 166 -11.05 -9.53 2.01
CA SER A 166 -9.97 -9.50 3.01
C SER A 166 -8.56 -9.54 2.40
N SER A 167 -8.41 -10.16 1.24
CA SER A 167 -7.12 -10.20 0.52
C SER A 167 -6.71 -8.80 0.05
N ALA A 168 -7.64 -8.04 -0.54
CA ALA A 168 -7.39 -6.65 -0.96
C ALA A 168 -7.07 -5.73 0.22
N ALA A 169 -7.77 -5.90 1.36
CA ALA A 169 -7.48 -5.16 2.59
C ALA A 169 -6.09 -5.50 3.13
N SER A 170 -5.70 -6.78 3.14
CA SER A 170 -4.39 -7.23 3.60
C SER A 170 -3.27 -6.73 2.68
N GLU A 171 -3.46 -6.77 1.36
CA GLU A 171 -2.51 -6.22 0.39
C GLU A 171 -2.33 -4.72 0.58
N LEU A 172 -3.43 -3.96 0.71
CA LEU A 172 -3.38 -2.53 0.97
C LEU A 172 -2.65 -2.20 2.29
N ALA A 173 -2.96 -2.91 3.38
CA ALA A 173 -2.30 -2.71 4.66
C ALA A 173 -0.79 -3.01 4.57
N LEU A 174 -0.40 -4.05 3.81
CA LEU A 174 1.01 -4.38 3.60
C LEU A 174 1.73 -3.32 2.77
N LEU A 175 1.11 -2.84 1.68
CA LEU A 175 1.65 -1.77 0.85
C LEU A 175 1.82 -0.45 1.62
N LEU A 176 0.84 -0.08 2.45
CA LEU A 176 0.92 1.10 3.31
C LEU A 176 2.06 1.01 4.32
N ARG A 177 2.26 -0.16 4.94
CA ARG A 177 3.40 -0.38 5.85
C ARG A 177 4.73 -0.38 5.12
N ALA A 178 4.80 -0.95 3.93
CA ALA A 178 6.00 -0.97 3.10
C ALA A 178 6.38 0.43 2.59
N GLY A 179 5.39 1.27 2.25
CA GLY A 179 5.60 2.66 1.86
C GLY A 179 6.17 3.55 2.97
N ALA A 180 5.88 3.23 4.23
CA ALA A 180 6.51 3.87 5.40
C ALA A 180 8.01 3.54 5.55
N LEU A 181 8.52 2.60 4.76
CA LEU A 181 9.92 2.17 4.73
C LEU A 181 10.63 2.81 3.51
N ALA A 182 10.85 4.09 3.55
CA ALA A 182 11.30 4.99 2.48
C ALA A 182 12.67 4.68 1.82
N ALA A 183 13.06 3.40 1.68
CA ALA A 183 14.28 3.01 0.98
C ALA A 183 14.04 1.79 0.07
N PRO A 184 14.65 1.71 -1.13
CA PRO A 184 14.61 0.52 -1.95
C PRO A 184 15.21 -0.66 -1.18
N MET A 185 14.37 -1.64 -0.83
CA MET A 185 14.80 -2.83 -0.09
C MET A 185 15.40 -3.85 -1.06
N LYS A 186 16.58 -4.36 -0.73
CA LYS A 186 17.17 -5.53 -1.39
C LYS A 186 17.01 -6.74 -0.47
N PHE A 187 16.52 -7.85 -1.03
CA PHE A 187 16.50 -9.12 -0.30
C PHE A 187 17.93 -9.56 -0.01
N VAL A 188 18.24 -9.78 1.27
CA VAL A 188 19.55 -10.19 1.72
C VAL A 188 19.52 -11.67 2.12
N GLU A 189 18.44 -12.11 2.76
CA GLU A 189 18.31 -13.48 3.29
C GLU A 189 16.83 -13.89 3.37
N GLU A 190 16.56 -15.16 3.15
CA GLU A 190 15.25 -15.78 3.34
C GLU A 190 15.41 -17.03 4.18
N GLN A 191 14.66 -17.13 5.27
CA GLN A 191 14.54 -18.35 6.06
C GLN A 191 13.09 -18.83 6.06
N THR A 192 12.87 -20.05 5.58
CA THR A 192 11.59 -20.73 5.70
C THR A 192 11.66 -21.64 6.92
N ILE A 193 10.94 -21.28 7.99
CA ILE A 193 10.82 -22.11 9.19
C ILE A 193 9.68 -23.11 8.95
N GLY A 194 10.06 -24.37 8.65
CA GLY A 194 9.09 -25.44 8.50
C GLY A 194 8.55 -25.93 9.86
N PRO A 195 7.38 -26.60 9.88
CA PRO A 195 6.73 -27.07 11.12
C PRO A 195 7.56 -28.10 11.93
N THR A 196 8.59 -28.68 11.34
CA THR A 196 9.46 -29.70 11.99
C THR A 196 10.37 -29.14 13.10
N LEU A 197 10.77 -27.86 13.02
CA LEU A 197 11.60 -27.25 14.07
C LEU A 197 10.83 -26.97 15.38
N GLY A 198 9.51 -26.86 15.32
CA GLY A 198 8.65 -26.74 16.51
C GLY A 198 8.58 -28.04 17.33
N GLN A 199 8.65 -29.20 16.70
CA GLN A 199 8.58 -30.50 17.36
C GLN A 199 9.91 -30.90 18.04
N GLU A 200 11.04 -30.52 17.44
CA GLU A 200 12.36 -30.80 18.06
C GLU A 200 12.63 -29.95 19.32
N ASN A 201 12.12 -28.73 19.35
CA ASN A 201 12.22 -27.84 20.53
C ASN A 201 11.32 -28.28 21.69
N ILE A 202 10.17 -28.87 21.39
CA ILE A 202 9.29 -29.45 22.43
C ILE A 202 9.92 -30.72 23.02
N ALA A 203 10.59 -31.55 22.22
CA ALA A 203 11.27 -32.77 22.69
C ALA A 203 12.51 -32.49 23.54
N LYS A 204 13.17 -31.33 23.41
CA LYS A 204 14.31 -30.90 24.22
C LYS A 204 13.96 -30.15 25.50
N GLY A 205 12.69 -29.74 25.66
CA GLY A 205 12.19 -28.99 26.82
C GLY A 205 11.58 -29.87 27.93
N VAL A 206 11.57 -31.19 27.78
CA VAL A 206 11.04 -32.14 28.77
C VAL A 206 12.16 -33.10 29.19
N ASN A 207 13.09 -32.60 29.98
CA ASN A 207 13.99 -33.38 30.85
C ASN A 207 14.34 -32.53 32.07
#